data_a9a30e9eac4edb99cbee37a112f38ccf
#
_entry.id   a9a30e9eac4edb99cbee37a112f38ccf
#
_cell.length_a   1.000
_cell.length_b   1.000
_cell.length_c   1.000
_cell.angle_alpha   90.00
_cell.angle_beta   90.00
_cell.angle_gamma   90.00
#
_symmetry.space_group_name_H-M   'P 1'
#
loop_
_entity.id
_entity.type
_entity.pdbx_description
1 polymer ?
#
loop_
_entity_poly.entity_id
_entity_poly.type
_entity_poly.pdbx_seq_one_letter_code
_entity_poly.pdbx_strand_id
1 'polypeptide(L)'
;QRGKPVWNEDILAFVPGGSLPQGMSVAGAANGTFGLSSILKSAYATTSELLSCLGFSVKFSDLPKAEDEAQSGTAFWHVREGRKRAWVDLQNDVTVKDIKLSYQEGFRSVEHLKRYSTLGMATDQGKTSNIAGLAILAECSGKTIPETGTTIFRPPYTPVTIGALAGRAR
;
A
#
# COMPACT_ATOMS: atom_id res chain seq x y z
N GLN A 1 -2.43 -11.27 -10.50
CA GLN A 1 -1.15 -10.95 -9.87
C GLN A 1 -0.50 -12.26 -9.41
N ARG A 2 0.64 -12.60 -9.94
CA ARG A 2 1.43 -13.76 -9.51
C ARG A 2 2.30 -13.31 -8.33
N GLY A 3 1.98 -13.74 -7.15
CA GLY A 3 2.65 -13.37 -5.90
C GLY A 3 1.79 -12.47 -5.03
N LYS A 4 1.90 -12.68 -3.74
CA LYS A 4 1.24 -11.85 -2.72
C LYS A 4 2.27 -10.86 -2.18
N PRO A 5 1.87 -9.62 -1.83
CA PRO A 5 2.75 -8.73 -1.10
C PRO A 5 3.10 -9.35 0.26
N VAL A 6 4.30 -9.07 0.73
CA VAL A 6 4.83 -9.55 2.00
C VAL A 6 4.82 -8.39 2.99
N TRP A 7 4.36 -8.64 4.20
CA TRP A 7 4.41 -7.66 5.28
C TRP A 7 5.83 -7.50 5.80
N ASN A 8 6.26 -6.26 5.96
CA ASN A 8 7.53 -5.91 6.58
C ASN A 8 7.24 -5.13 7.87
N GLU A 9 7.62 -5.72 9.00
CA GLU A 9 7.38 -5.14 10.33
C GLU A 9 8.21 -3.88 10.59
N ASP A 10 9.41 -3.76 10.03
CA ASP A 10 10.30 -2.63 10.29
C ASP A 10 9.76 -1.33 9.71
N ILE A 11 9.03 -1.42 8.60
CA ILE A 11 8.46 -0.28 7.90
C ILE A 11 6.93 -0.22 7.96
N LEU A 12 6.30 -1.18 8.63
CA LEU A 12 4.85 -1.29 8.80
C LEU A 12 4.08 -1.19 7.48
N ALA A 13 4.59 -1.85 6.44
CA ALA A 13 4.03 -1.80 5.09
C ALA A 13 4.14 -3.15 4.37
N PHE A 14 3.28 -3.35 3.38
CA PHE A 14 3.42 -4.45 2.44
C PHE A 14 4.41 -4.07 1.32
N VAL A 15 5.36 -4.96 1.08
CA VAL A 15 6.33 -4.86 -0.02
C VAL A 15 6.08 -5.96 -1.04
N PRO A 16 6.58 -5.84 -2.29
CA PRO A 16 6.47 -6.90 -3.27
C PRO A 16 7.08 -8.21 -2.75
N GLY A 17 6.39 -9.32 -2.98
CA GLY A 17 6.93 -10.65 -2.71
C GLY A 17 8.07 -11.01 -3.67
N GLY A 18 8.83 -12.07 -3.35
CA GLY A 18 10.10 -12.42 -4.00
C GLY A 18 10.04 -12.74 -5.50
N SER A 19 8.87 -12.92 -6.13
CA SER A 19 8.74 -13.13 -7.57
C SER A 19 7.83 -12.10 -8.19
N LEU A 20 8.42 -11.13 -8.87
CA LEU A 20 7.68 -10.17 -9.70
C LEU A 20 7.33 -10.79 -11.07
N PRO A 21 6.28 -10.30 -11.74
CA PRO A 21 6.01 -10.67 -13.13
C PRO A 21 7.22 -10.39 -14.02
N GLN A 22 7.40 -11.20 -15.06
CA GLN A 22 8.46 -10.99 -16.04
C GLN A 22 8.40 -9.58 -16.65
N GLY A 23 9.53 -8.90 -16.73
CA GLY A 23 9.64 -7.54 -17.25
C GLY A 23 9.22 -6.46 -16.25
N MET A 24 8.98 -6.81 -14.99
CA MET A 24 8.64 -5.86 -13.93
C MET A 24 9.75 -5.82 -12.88
N SER A 25 10.16 -4.62 -12.52
CA SER A 25 11.08 -4.36 -11.40
C SER A 25 10.52 -3.27 -10.50
N VAL A 26 10.92 -3.28 -9.25
CA VAL A 26 10.45 -2.32 -8.25
C VAL A 26 11.63 -1.71 -7.52
N ALA A 27 11.61 -0.41 -7.33
CA ALA A 27 12.64 0.34 -6.62
C ALA A 27 12.03 1.40 -5.70
N GLY A 28 12.84 1.92 -4.78
CA GLY A 28 12.45 3.00 -3.89
C GLY A 28 11.40 2.60 -2.87
N ALA A 29 10.52 3.53 -2.50
CA ALA A 29 9.49 3.35 -1.48
C ALA A 29 8.55 2.19 -1.77
N ALA A 30 8.25 1.91 -3.03
CA ALA A 30 7.44 0.75 -3.42
C ALA A 30 8.11 -0.60 -3.08
N ASN A 31 9.42 -0.62 -2.88
CA ASN A 31 10.20 -1.78 -2.42
C ASN A 31 10.63 -1.68 -0.94
N GLY A 32 10.05 -0.75 -0.20
CA GLY A 32 10.35 -0.57 1.22
C GLY A 32 11.60 0.26 1.54
N THR A 33 12.13 0.98 0.55
CA THR A 33 13.30 1.85 0.72
C THR A 33 12.85 3.31 0.78
N PHE A 34 13.01 3.98 1.93
CA PHE A 34 12.46 5.33 2.14
C PHE A 34 13.52 6.44 2.24
N GLY A 35 14.77 6.12 2.60
CA GLY A 35 15.85 7.11 2.65
C GLY A 35 16.18 7.63 1.25
N LEU A 36 16.36 8.96 1.10
CA LEU A 36 16.58 9.57 -0.22
C LEU A 36 17.83 9.04 -0.92
N SER A 37 18.96 8.92 -0.21
CA SER A 37 20.18 8.35 -0.77
C SER A 37 19.97 6.89 -1.20
N SER A 38 19.30 6.11 -0.35
CA SER A 38 19.00 4.70 -0.61
C SER A 38 18.03 4.52 -1.77
N ILE A 39 17.01 5.40 -1.91
CA ILE A 39 16.09 5.42 -3.04
C ILE A 39 16.84 5.67 -4.35
N LEU A 40 17.70 6.69 -4.38
CA LEU A 40 18.47 7.04 -5.57
C LEU A 40 19.39 5.88 -6.01
N LYS A 41 20.10 5.26 -5.06
CA LYS A 41 20.95 4.09 -5.32
C LYS A 41 20.14 2.90 -5.83
N SER A 42 19.01 2.60 -5.20
CA SER A 42 18.13 1.50 -5.60
C SER A 42 17.57 1.72 -7.00
N ALA A 43 17.08 2.91 -7.30
CA ALA A 43 16.57 3.25 -8.63
C ALA A 43 17.66 3.15 -9.71
N TYR A 44 18.86 3.65 -9.41
CA TYR A 44 20.00 3.56 -10.31
C TYR A 44 20.39 2.09 -10.61
N ALA A 45 20.54 1.28 -9.57
CA ALA A 45 20.90 -0.14 -9.72
C ALA A 45 19.86 -0.91 -10.54
N THR A 46 18.59 -0.77 -10.18
CA THR A 46 17.46 -1.43 -10.88
C THR A 46 17.37 -0.99 -12.34
N THR A 47 17.54 0.30 -12.62
CA THR A 47 17.50 0.81 -14.00
C THR A 47 18.68 0.33 -14.82
N SER A 48 19.87 0.30 -14.23
CA SER A 48 21.10 -0.20 -14.88
C SER A 48 20.96 -1.66 -15.27
N GLU A 49 20.42 -2.48 -14.36
CA GLU A 49 20.17 -3.91 -14.62
C GLU A 49 19.15 -4.11 -15.76
N LEU A 50 18.03 -3.38 -15.72
CA LEU A 50 16.98 -3.45 -16.76
C LEU A 50 17.54 -3.07 -18.14
N LEU A 51 18.30 -1.98 -18.22
CA LEU A 51 18.88 -1.53 -19.48
C LEU A 51 19.90 -2.54 -20.01
N SER A 52 20.73 -3.11 -19.14
CA SER A 52 21.65 -4.20 -19.49
C SER A 52 20.92 -5.41 -20.04
N CYS A 53 19.82 -5.84 -19.41
CA CYS A 53 18.99 -6.94 -19.90
C CYS A 53 18.35 -6.66 -21.27
N LEU A 54 18.10 -5.37 -21.59
CA LEU A 54 17.58 -4.93 -22.88
C LEU A 54 18.66 -4.71 -23.93
N GLY A 55 19.94 -4.95 -23.59
CA GLY A 55 21.09 -4.78 -24.51
C GLY A 55 21.59 -3.33 -24.62
N PHE A 56 21.14 -2.42 -23.74
CA PHE A 56 21.62 -1.05 -23.73
C PHE A 56 22.82 -0.90 -22.77
N SER A 57 23.87 -0.23 -23.23
CA SER A 57 24.97 0.21 -22.38
C SER A 57 24.84 1.71 -22.15
N VAL A 58 24.43 2.09 -20.96
CA VAL A 58 24.23 3.51 -20.59
C VAL A 58 25.23 3.89 -19.52
N LYS A 59 25.96 4.99 -19.76
CA LYS A 59 26.75 5.63 -18.70
C LYS A 59 25.83 6.67 -18.03
N PHE A 60 25.53 6.43 -16.77
CA PHE A 60 24.81 7.39 -15.97
C PHE A 60 25.77 8.45 -15.43
N SER A 61 25.28 9.67 -15.23
CA SER A 61 25.97 10.69 -14.47
C SER A 61 26.06 10.29 -12.99
N ASP A 62 26.94 10.93 -12.23
CA ASP A 62 27.01 10.72 -10.79
C ASP A 62 25.65 10.98 -10.12
N LEU A 63 25.33 10.13 -9.15
CA LEU A 63 24.11 10.31 -8.37
C LEU A 63 24.18 11.61 -7.55
N PRO A 64 23.06 12.33 -7.45
CA PRO A 64 22.97 13.45 -6.53
C PRO A 64 23.35 13.03 -5.10
N LYS A 65 24.13 13.86 -4.42
CA LYS A 65 24.47 13.64 -3.02
C LYS A 65 23.23 13.86 -2.16
N ALA A 66 22.91 12.88 -1.36
CA ALA A 66 21.80 12.92 -0.42
C ALA A 66 22.17 12.12 0.83
N GLU A 67 21.57 12.45 1.94
CA GLU A 67 21.69 11.72 3.20
C GLU A 67 20.38 10.97 3.48
N ASP A 68 20.49 9.86 4.17
CA ASP A 68 19.33 9.12 4.65
C ASP A 68 19.04 9.54 6.08
N GLU A 69 17.77 9.84 6.34
CA GLU A 69 17.29 10.03 7.70
C GLU A 69 16.93 8.66 8.31
N ALA A 70 17.19 8.52 9.61
CA ALA A 70 16.78 7.33 10.34
C ALA A 70 15.25 7.24 10.35
N GLN A 71 14.71 6.16 9.79
CA GLN A 71 13.29 5.90 9.79
C GLN A 71 12.97 4.82 10.81
N SER A 72 12.25 5.20 11.87
CA SER A 72 11.66 4.26 12.80
C SER A 72 10.18 4.55 12.91
N GLY A 73 9.35 3.58 12.59
CA GLY A 73 7.90 3.66 12.74
C GLY A 73 7.44 2.87 13.96
N THR A 74 6.57 3.45 14.78
CA THR A 74 5.84 2.70 15.80
C THR A 74 4.42 2.50 15.32
N ALA A 75 3.94 1.24 15.36
CA ALA A 75 2.58 0.92 14.95
C ALA A 75 1.56 1.64 15.84
N PHE A 76 0.73 2.47 15.22
CA PHE A 76 -0.35 3.18 15.87
C PHE A 76 -1.59 3.21 14.97
N TRP A 77 -2.44 2.21 15.11
CA TRP A 77 -3.57 2.00 14.21
C TRP A 77 -4.83 2.76 14.62
N HIS A 78 -5.05 2.95 15.91
CA HIS A 78 -6.16 3.75 16.45
C HIS A 78 -5.96 4.09 17.92
N VAL A 79 -6.65 5.10 18.41
CA VAL A 79 -6.71 5.44 19.83
C VAL A 79 -7.65 4.46 20.55
N ARG A 80 -7.11 3.61 21.43
CA ARG A 80 -7.88 2.55 22.11
C ARG A 80 -8.74 3.08 23.26
N GLU A 81 -8.26 4.07 24.01
CA GLU A 81 -8.87 4.55 25.26
C GLU A 81 -9.77 5.78 25.08
N GLY A 82 -10.04 6.17 23.86
CA GLY A 82 -10.85 7.35 23.55
C GLY A 82 -12.35 7.12 23.74
N ARG A 83 -13.06 8.06 24.41
CA ARG A 83 -14.53 8.07 24.49
C ARG A 83 -15.20 8.55 23.19
N LYS A 84 -14.44 9.19 22.29
CA LYS A 84 -14.94 9.74 21.03
C LYS A 84 -14.82 8.72 19.90
N ARG A 85 -15.38 9.07 18.73
CA ARG A 85 -15.23 8.24 17.52
C ARG A 85 -13.78 8.18 17.09
N ALA A 86 -13.27 6.98 16.85
CA ALA A 86 -11.97 6.75 16.25
C ALA A 86 -12.17 6.48 14.75
N TRP A 87 -11.85 7.48 13.95
CA TRP A 87 -11.99 7.45 12.49
C TRP A 87 -10.86 6.65 11.86
N VAL A 88 -11.17 5.85 10.86
CA VAL A 88 -10.23 5.04 10.08
C VAL A 88 -10.21 5.50 8.63
N ASP A 89 -11.38 5.67 8.03
CA ASP A 89 -11.54 6.21 6.68
C ASP A 89 -12.33 7.53 6.76
N LEU A 90 -11.66 8.64 6.47
CA LEU A 90 -12.26 9.97 6.54
C LEU A 90 -13.09 10.32 5.30
N GLN A 91 -12.94 9.57 4.19
CA GLN A 91 -13.71 9.82 2.98
C GLN A 91 -15.09 9.16 3.02
N ASN A 92 -15.18 8.00 3.66
CA ASN A 92 -16.43 7.25 3.80
C ASN A 92 -16.91 7.15 5.26
N ASP A 93 -16.36 7.96 6.15
CA ASP A 93 -16.75 8.05 7.56
C ASP A 93 -16.72 6.70 8.32
N VAL A 94 -15.80 5.80 7.94
CA VAL A 94 -15.67 4.51 8.60
C VAL A 94 -14.88 4.65 9.89
N THR A 95 -15.43 4.10 10.97
CA THR A 95 -14.83 4.13 12.30
C THR A 95 -14.35 2.74 12.76
N VAL A 96 -13.59 2.70 13.84
CA VAL A 96 -13.21 1.44 14.53
C VAL A 96 -14.45 0.64 14.95
N LYS A 97 -15.56 1.32 15.31
CA LYS A 97 -16.82 0.65 15.68
C LYS A 97 -17.43 -0.09 14.51
N ASP A 98 -17.37 0.48 13.31
CA ASP A 98 -17.92 -0.13 12.10
C ASP A 98 -17.11 -1.39 11.73
N ILE A 99 -15.79 -1.37 11.92
CA ILE A 99 -14.94 -2.56 11.71
C ILE A 99 -15.30 -3.66 12.73
N LYS A 100 -15.44 -3.31 14.01
CA LYS A 100 -15.84 -4.27 15.06
C LYS A 100 -17.23 -4.84 14.79
N LEU A 101 -18.19 -4.01 14.39
CA LEU A 101 -19.53 -4.44 14.03
C LEU A 101 -19.50 -5.41 12.84
N SER A 102 -18.78 -5.05 11.78
CA SER A 102 -18.57 -5.93 10.63
C SER A 102 -18.06 -7.33 11.04
N TYR A 103 -17.06 -7.37 11.92
CA TYR A 103 -16.52 -8.63 12.43
C TYR A 103 -17.56 -9.42 13.24
N GLN A 104 -18.35 -8.75 14.12
CA GLN A 104 -19.43 -9.37 14.90
C GLN A 104 -20.52 -9.97 14.02
N GLU A 105 -20.83 -9.31 12.92
CA GLU A 105 -21.84 -9.78 11.93
C GLU A 105 -21.30 -10.85 10.96
N GLY A 106 -20.04 -11.30 11.17
CA GLY A 106 -19.47 -12.43 10.44
C GLY A 106 -18.66 -12.07 9.20
N PHE A 107 -18.48 -10.78 8.88
CA PHE A 107 -17.64 -10.33 7.76
C PHE A 107 -16.16 -10.33 8.16
N ARG A 108 -15.58 -11.51 8.22
CA ARG A 108 -14.24 -11.76 8.81
C ARG A 108 -13.07 -11.60 7.85
N SER A 109 -13.30 -11.50 6.55
CA SER A 109 -12.25 -11.21 5.58
C SER A 109 -12.17 -9.72 5.31
N VAL A 110 -10.95 -9.22 5.02
CA VAL A 110 -10.72 -7.80 4.74
C VAL A 110 -11.51 -7.32 3.52
N GLU A 111 -11.73 -8.19 2.52
CA GLU A 111 -12.54 -7.88 1.34
C GLU A 111 -14.04 -7.77 1.65
N HIS A 112 -14.55 -8.56 2.59
CA HIS A 112 -15.94 -8.45 3.06
C HIS A 112 -16.12 -7.22 3.94
N LEU A 113 -15.20 -6.96 4.87
CA LEU A 113 -15.18 -5.73 5.66
C LEU A 113 -15.24 -4.50 4.76
N LYS A 114 -14.39 -4.45 3.72
CA LYS A 114 -14.36 -3.36 2.74
C LYS A 114 -15.74 -3.10 2.13
N ARG A 115 -16.43 -4.15 1.70
CA ARG A 115 -17.76 -4.02 1.06
C ARG A 115 -18.89 -3.70 2.04
N TYR A 116 -18.80 -4.22 3.25
CA TYR A 116 -19.77 -3.95 4.29
C TYR A 116 -19.70 -2.49 4.79
N SER A 117 -18.48 -2.02 5.07
CA SER A 117 -18.25 -0.71 5.69
C SER A 117 -17.93 0.41 4.70
N THR A 118 -17.76 0.11 3.41
CA THR A 118 -17.21 1.01 2.38
C THR A 118 -15.77 1.47 2.62
N LEU A 119 -15.05 0.85 3.56
CA LEU A 119 -13.65 1.14 3.87
C LEU A 119 -12.79 1.08 2.60
N GLY A 120 -12.09 2.15 2.28
CA GLY A 120 -11.18 2.21 1.14
C GLY A 120 -11.87 2.13 -0.23
N MET A 121 -13.17 2.46 -0.32
CA MET A 121 -13.92 2.47 -1.58
C MET A 121 -14.05 3.87 -2.19
N ALA A 122 -13.57 4.91 -1.54
CA ALA A 122 -13.58 6.27 -2.04
C ALA A 122 -12.47 6.51 -3.09
N THR A 123 -12.32 7.75 -3.53
CA THR A 123 -11.40 8.15 -4.62
C THR A 123 -9.93 7.80 -4.36
N ASP A 124 -9.49 7.78 -3.10
CA ASP A 124 -8.13 7.38 -2.72
C ASP A 124 -7.93 5.85 -2.76
N GLN A 125 -8.98 5.07 -2.92
CA GLN A 125 -8.96 3.60 -2.92
C GLN A 125 -8.26 3.01 -1.70
N GLY A 126 -8.42 3.67 -0.54
CA GLY A 126 -7.90 3.22 0.74
C GLY A 126 -6.40 3.41 0.95
N LYS A 127 -5.75 4.27 0.18
CA LYS A 127 -4.31 4.54 0.34
C LYS A 127 -3.94 4.97 1.76
N THR A 128 -4.84 5.69 2.44
CA THR A 128 -4.62 6.20 3.79
C THR A 128 -5.26 5.34 4.89
N SER A 129 -6.24 4.50 4.55
CA SER A 129 -7.09 3.80 5.53
C SER A 129 -6.95 2.27 5.54
N ASN A 130 -6.59 1.65 4.42
CA ASN A 130 -6.62 0.19 4.30
C ASN A 130 -5.71 -0.51 5.30
N ILE A 131 -4.49 -0.03 5.54
CA ILE A 131 -3.56 -0.67 6.49
C ILE A 131 -4.09 -0.58 7.92
N ALA A 132 -4.55 0.59 8.35
CA ALA A 132 -5.16 0.74 9.67
C ALA A 132 -6.40 -0.13 9.82
N GLY A 133 -7.27 -0.17 8.81
CA GLY A 133 -8.48 -1.00 8.82
C GLY A 133 -8.19 -2.49 8.95
N LEU A 134 -7.24 -3.02 8.18
CA LEU A 134 -6.86 -4.43 8.27
C LEU A 134 -6.14 -4.77 9.59
N ALA A 135 -5.34 -3.86 10.13
CA ALA A 135 -4.69 -4.05 11.43
C ALA A 135 -5.73 -4.14 12.56
N ILE A 136 -6.74 -3.29 12.55
CA ILE A 136 -7.85 -3.35 13.52
C ILE A 136 -8.66 -4.65 13.33
N LEU A 137 -8.90 -5.10 12.10
CA LEU A 137 -9.56 -6.38 11.85
C LEU A 137 -8.70 -7.56 12.34
N ALA A 138 -7.38 -7.49 12.17
CA ALA A 138 -6.43 -8.45 12.70
C ALA A 138 -6.54 -8.54 14.24
N GLU A 139 -6.56 -7.39 14.93
CA GLU A 139 -6.79 -7.33 16.39
C GLU A 139 -8.13 -7.99 16.79
N CYS A 140 -9.22 -7.70 16.07
CA CYS A 140 -10.53 -8.30 16.35
C CYS A 140 -10.55 -9.80 16.17
N SER A 141 -9.78 -10.32 15.22
CA SER A 141 -9.76 -11.74 14.86
C SER A 141 -8.68 -12.55 15.58
N GLY A 142 -7.80 -11.91 16.36
CA GLY A 142 -6.65 -12.55 16.98
C GLY A 142 -5.62 -13.06 15.98
N LYS A 143 -5.55 -12.46 14.78
CA LYS A 143 -4.63 -12.80 13.71
C LYS A 143 -3.53 -11.75 13.58
N THR A 144 -2.47 -12.13 12.90
CA THR A 144 -1.45 -11.17 12.45
C THR A 144 -1.92 -10.39 11.22
N ILE A 145 -1.26 -9.27 10.90
CA ILE A 145 -1.52 -8.48 9.69
C ILE A 145 -1.33 -9.33 8.42
N PRO A 146 -0.23 -10.11 8.27
CA PRO A 146 -0.05 -11.00 7.13
C PRO A 146 -1.16 -12.04 6.94
N GLU A 147 -1.64 -12.64 8.04
CA GLU A 147 -2.72 -13.64 8.00
C GLU A 147 -4.07 -13.03 7.64
N THR A 148 -4.30 -11.78 8.04
CA THR A 148 -5.51 -11.04 7.68
C THR A 148 -5.52 -10.69 6.19
N GLY A 149 -4.33 -10.44 5.64
CA GLY A 149 -4.14 -10.13 4.23
C GLY A 149 -4.47 -8.69 3.87
N THR A 150 -4.43 -8.37 2.59
CA THR A 150 -4.68 -7.02 2.06
C THR A 150 -5.83 -7.01 1.06
N THR A 151 -6.42 -5.84 0.87
CA THR A 151 -7.47 -5.61 -0.12
C THR A 151 -6.89 -5.49 -1.53
N ILE A 152 -7.73 -5.72 -2.53
CA ILE A 152 -7.40 -5.56 -3.95
C ILE A 152 -8.02 -4.24 -4.43
N PHE A 153 -7.23 -3.45 -5.13
CA PHE A 153 -7.71 -2.23 -5.78
C PHE A 153 -8.54 -2.55 -7.01
N ARG A 154 -9.49 -1.65 -7.32
CA ARG A 154 -10.26 -1.70 -8.56
C ARG A 154 -9.94 -0.50 -9.43
N PRO A 155 -9.80 -0.67 -10.74
CA PRO A 155 -9.67 0.46 -11.67
C PRO A 155 -10.94 1.33 -11.69
N PRO A 156 -10.80 2.64 -11.86
CA PRO A 156 -9.54 3.40 -11.93
C PRO A 156 -8.93 3.57 -10.54
N TYR A 157 -7.64 3.25 -10.42
CA TYR A 157 -6.89 3.39 -9.17
C TYR A 157 -6.47 4.85 -8.90
N THR A 158 -6.24 5.60 -9.95
CA THR A 158 -6.05 7.04 -9.93
C THR A 158 -7.20 7.70 -10.70
N PRO A 159 -7.64 8.91 -10.31
CA PRO A 159 -8.66 9.65 -11.05
C PRO A 159 -8.27 9.80 -12.52
N VAL A 160 -9.20 9.50 -13.42
CA VAL A 160 -9.02 9.63 -14.88
C VAL A 160 -10.01 10.66 -15.39
N THR A 161 -9.54 11.59 -16.22
CA THR A 161 -10.40 12.61 -16.80
C THR A 161 -11.32 11.99 -17.87
N ILE A 162 -12.53 12.51 -18.00
CA ILE A 162 -13.48 12.08 -19.01
C ILE A 162 -12.88 12.25 -20.43
N GLY A 163 -12.09 13.32 -20.63
CA GLY A 163 -11.40 13.54 -21.91
C GLY A 163 -10.42 12.44 -22.31
N ALA A 164 -9.76 11.81 -21.33
CA ALA A 164 -8.89 10.65 -21.58
C ALA A 164 -9.69 9.41 -21.99
N LEU A 165 -10.89 9.24 -21.43
CA LEU A 165 -11.78 8.12 -21.74
C LEU A 165 -12.52 8.29 -23.06
N ALA A 166 -12.80 9.52 -23.49
CA ALA A 166 -13.54 9.80 -24.70
C ALA A 166 -12.78 9.40 -26.01
N GLY A 167 -11.46 9.22 -25.93
CA GLY A 167 -10.66 8.84 -27.08
C GLY A 167 -10.70 9.85 -28.22
N ARG A 168 -10.54 9.37 -29.46
CA ARG A 168 -10.55 10.20 -30.68
C ARG A 168 -11.92 10.36 -31.34
N ALA A 169 -12.89 9.60 -30.88
CA ALA A 169 -14.27 9.69 -31.40
C ALA A 169 -14.93 10.95 -30.84
N ARG A 170 -14.98 12.00 -31.63
CA ARG A 170 -15.74 13.22 -31.38
C ARG A 170 -16.89 13.32 -32.35
#